data_0b750076ec8a71e1f52ba5a436cbe8aa
#
_entry.id   0b750076ec8a71e1f52ba5a436cbe8aa
#
_cell.length_a   1.000
_cell.length_b   1.000
_cell.length_c   1.000
_cell.angle_alpha   90.00
_cell.angle_beta   90.00
_cell.angle_gamma   90.00
#
_symmetry.space_group_name_H-M   'P 1'
#
loop_
_entity.id
_entity.type
_entity.pdbx_description
1 polymer ?
#
loop_
_entity_poly.entity_id
_entity_poly.type
_entity_poly.pdbx_seq_one_letter_code
_entity_poly.pdbx_strand_id
1 'polypeptide(L)'
;MIPERLAALRQEMEKRDIAVYIVPTADFHESEYVGEYFKARRFITGFTGSAGTAVITRTKAGLWTDGRYFVQAAKQLEGTTVTLYRMGEEHVPTVDEYVEQTLKEGGTIGFDGRVVNGRWGAKLQQIAEKKHGKLYVQEDLIGQIWKDRPPMSKEPVWILDEAYSGRSTKDKLAAVREKMKEKGAEVHLLASLYDIAWLLNVRGNDISYVPVVLSYLALTQEQCIWFLQEEVVDDTLREYLQKNGITTRPYEAFYEYVKTLENQTILLNRAVVNTKICNNLPESAQIIDAEDPTLEMKAVKNETEISNTRKAHVKDAVAMCRFMYWLNKNVGKIPMTEISASDYLESLRREQEGLLDLSFDTICGYADHGAIVHYAATPESDVPLKPEGLLLVDSGGHYLEGTTDITRTFALGPVTEEMKADFTRVCRSNMNLANARFLYGCSGMNLDIIAREPFWEAGLDFKHGTGHGVGYVLNVHEGPNAFRYKGTEDRPGGAVFEEGMVTTDEPGIYIEGKYGIRLENELVCQKGEKNEYGQFMYFENLTYVPFDLDAIDPKQMTEVEKKRLNDYHANVYKVVSPYLQGEELAWLKEATRAI
;
A
#
# COMPACT_ATOMS: atom_id res chain seq x y z
N MET A 1 -15.94 3.13 -26.34
CA MET A 1 -15.63 1.73 -25.92
C MET A 1 -14.13 1.51 -25.95
N ILE A 2 -13.60 0.46 -25.30
CA ILE A 2 -12.13 0.20 -25.25
C ILE A 2 -11.51 0.00 -26.64
N PRO A 3 -12.11 -0.75 -27.58
CA PRO A 3 -11.55 -0.89 -28.94
C PRO A 3 -11.36 0.43 -29.67
N GLU A 4 -12.25 1.40 -29.48
CA GLU A 4 -12.13 2.75 -30.08
C GLU A 4 -10.98 3.56 -29.49
N ARG A 5 -10.79 3.46 -28.14
CA ARG A 5 -9.66 4.11 -27.46
C ARG A 5 -8.32 3.53 -27.92
N LEU A 6 -8.24 2.20 -28.07
CA LEU A 6 -7.06 1.53 -28.63
C LEU A 6 -6.79 1.95 -30.08
N ALA A 7 -7.84 2.07 -30.89
CA ALA A 7 -7.69 2.55 -32.27
C ALA A 7 -7.16 4.00 -32.32
N ALA A 8 -7.71 4.89 -31.48
CA ALA A 8 -7.25 6.27 -31.38
C ALA A 8 -5.77 6.36 -30.93
N LEU A 9 -5.39 5.58 -29.90
CA LEU A 9 -3.99 5.52 -29.45
C LEU A 9 -3.05 5.03 -30.56
N ARG A 10 -3.44 4.00 -31.31
CA ARG A 10 -2.64 3.48 -32.44
C ARG A 10 -2.44 4.52 -33.53
N GLN A 11 -3.43 5.38 -33.80
CA GLN A 11 -3.26 6.51 -34.72
C GLN A 11 -2.20 7.50 -34.23
N GLU A 12 -2.20 7.82 -32.91
CA GLU A 12 -1.17 8.70 -32.34
C GLU A 12 0.22 8.04 -32.35
N MET A 13 0.29 6.73 -32.10
CA MET A 13 1.53 5.96 -32.23
C MET A 13 2.06 5.95 -33.68
N GLU A 14 1.15 5.85 -34.65
CA GLU A 14 1.52 5.83 -36.06
C GLU A 14 2.14 7.16 -36.51
N LYS A 15 1.56 8.29 -36.14
CA LYS A 15 2.08 9.63 -36.43
C LYS A 15 3.52 9.86 -35.95
N ARG A 16 3.94 9.12 -34.89
CA ARG A 16 5.25 9.26 -34.22
C ARG A 16 6.18 8.08 -34.48
N ASP A 17 5.77 7.16 -35.34
CA ASP A 17 6.47 5.91 -35.61
C ASP A 17 6.79 5.08 -34.34
N ILE A 18 5.85 5.04 -33.40
CA ILE A 18 5.96 4.23 -32.18
C ILE A 18 5.46 2.81 -32.46
N ALA A 19 6.31 1.82 -32.20
CA ALA A 19 5.99 0.41 -32.40
C ALA A 19 5.26 -0.20 -31.20
N VAL A 20 5.68 0.17 -29.97
CA VAL A 20 5.15 -0.31 -28.69
C VAL A 20 4.93 0.88 -27.77
N TYR A 21 3.76 0.98 -27.14
CA TYR A 21 3.44 2.02 -26.15
C TYR A 21 3.06 1.38 -24.82
N ILE A 22 3.68 1.87 -23.73
CA ILE A 22 3.55 1.32 -22.38
C ILE A 22 2.74 2.30 -21.52
N VAL A 23 1.74 1.76 -20.80
CA VAL A 23 0.86 2.53 -19.90
C VAL A 23 0.77 1.80 -18.55
N PRO A 24 1.60 2.13 -17.57
CA PRO A 24 1.54 1.54 -16.24
C PRO A 24 0.38 2.12 -15.41
N THR A 25 0.05 1.46 -14.29
CA THR A 25 -0.59 2.13 -13.17
C THR A 25 0.49 2.94 -12.47
N ALA A 26 0.54 4.23 -12.69
CA ALA A 26 1.50 5.12 -12.05
C ALA A 26 1.02 6.57 -12.13
N ASP A 27 1.45 7.37 -11.15
CA ASP A 27 1.45 8.82 -11.23
C ASP A 27 2.86 9.35 -11.58
N PHE A 28 3.13 10.62 -11.37
CA PHE A 28 4.45 11.20 -11.62
C PHE A 28 5.45 10.98 -10.48
N HIS A 29 5.03 10.28 -9.40
CA HIS A 29 5.70 10.17 -8.11
C HIS A 29 5.96 8.72 -7.69
N GLU A 30 5.62 7.74 -8.54
CA GLU A 30 5.66 6.29 -8.24
C GLU A 30 4.79 5.93 -7.02
N SER A 31 3.63 6.59 -6.88
CA SER A 31 2.68 6.26 -5.81
C SER A 31 1.97 4.93 -6.11
N GLU A 32 1.67 4.17 -5.06
CA GLU A 32 0.94 2.89 -5.19
C GLU A 32 -0.51 3.12 -5.64
N TYR A 33 -1.20 4.05 -4.96
CA TYR A 33 -2.53 4.50 -5.37
C TYR A 33 -2.40 5.81 -6.13
N VAL A 34 -3.23 5.97 -7.15
CA VAL A 34 -3.14 7.12 -8.04
C VAL A 34 -4.47 7.88 -8.12
N GLY A 35 -4.39 9.21 -8.15
CA GLY A 35 -5.55 10.07 -8.36
C GLY A 35 -6.20 9.87 -9.74
N GLU A 36 -7.45 10.35 -9.90
CA GLU A 36 -8.26 10.13 -11.10
C GLU A 36 -7.57 10.61 -12.40
N TYR A 37 -6.79 11.70 -12.33
CA TYR A 37 -6.01 12.19 -13.46
C TYR A 37 -5.05 11.14 -14.01
N PHE A 38 -4.48 10.29 -13.16
CA PHE A 38 -3.43 9.34 -13.50
C PHE A 38 -3.97 7.96 -13.91
N LYS A 39 -5.29 7.74 -13.96
CA LYS A 39 -5.90 6.44 -14.29
C LYS A 39 -5.86 6.11 -15.80
N ALA A 40 -4.76 6.45 -16.47
CA ALA A 40 -4.54 6.23 -17.91
C ALA A 40 -4.64 4.75 -18.31
N ARG A 41 -4.09 3.83 -17.49
CA ARG A 41 -4.18 2.39 -17.73
C ARG A 41 -5.63 1.90 -17.65
N ARG A 42 -6.43 2.36 -16.66
CA ARG A 42 -7.87 2.09 -16.59
C ARG A 42 -8.61 2.63 -17.81
N PHE A 43 -8.29 3.85 -18.23
CA PHE A 43 -8.92 4.45 -19.42
C PHE A 43 -8.70 3.59 -20.67
N ILE A 44 -7.49 3.10 -20.92
CA ILE A 44 -7.16 2.39 -22.17
C ILE A 44 -7.54 0.90 -22.16
N THR A 45 -7.69 0.26 -20.98
CA THR A 45 -7.97 -1.17 -20.87
C THR A 45 -9.37 -1.50 -20.33
N GLY A 46 -9.97 -0.60 -19.54
CA GLY A 46 -11.20 -0.86 -18.77
C GLY A 46 -10.98 -1.60 -17.46
N PHE A 47 -9.78 -2.11 -17.18
CA PHE A 47 -9.46 -2.78 -15.93
C PHE A 47 -9.33 -1.78 -14.78
N THR A 48 -9.98 -2.05 -13.64
CA THR A 48 -10.06 -1.12 -12.49
C THR A 48 -9.15 -1.47 -11.31
N GLY A 49 -8.52 -2.65 -11.30
CA GLY A 49 -7.60 -3.03 -10.22
C GLY A 49 -6.46 -2.03 -10.01
N SER A 50 -5.88 -1.95 -8.83
CA SER A 50 -4.89 -0.92 -8.47
C SER A 50 -3.50 -1.15 -9.07
N ALA A 51 -3.18 -2.37 -9.52
CA ALA A 51 -1.86 -2.69 -10.07
C ALA A 51 -1.95 -3.35 -11.45
N GLY A 52 -1.12 -2.89 -12.39
CA GLY A 52 -0.99 -3.48 -13.71
C GLY A 52 -0.38 -2.55 -14.74
N THR A 53 0.14 -3.14 -15.80
CA THR A 53 0.75 -2.43 -16.93
C THR A 53 0.11 -2.85 -18.23
N ALA A 54 -0.34 -1.89 -19.02
CA ALA A 54 -0.80 -2.13 -20.37
C ALA A 54 0.34 -1.94 -21.38
N VAL A 55 0.46 -2.86 -22.33
CA VAL A 55 1.38 -2.75 -23.47
C VAL A 55 0.59 -2.83 -24.75
N ILE A 56 0.65 -1.78 -25.54
CA ILE A 56 -0.08 -1.62 -26.79
C ILE A 56 0.90 -1.63 -27.96
N THR A 57 0.67 -2.51 -28.92
CA THR A 57 1.38 -2.53 -30.21
C THR A 57 0.46 -2.06 -31.34
N ARG A 58 0.98 -1.98 -32.55
CA ARG A 58 0.17 -1.62 -33.72
C ARG A 58 -1.03 -2.57 -33.92
N THR A 59 -0.96 -3.80 -33.45
CA THR A 59 -1.99 -4.83 -33.71
C THR A 59 -2.53 -5.53 -32.46
N LYS A 60 -1.78 -5.53 -31.34
CA LYS A 60 -2.13 -6.23 -30.11
C LYS A 60 -2.24 -5.26 -28.94
N ALA A 61 -2.94 -5.66 -27.89
CA ALA A 61 -2.93 -5.00 -26.59
C ALA A 61 -2.94 -6.06 -25.49
N GLY A 62 -2.11 -5.87 -24.47
CA GLY A 62 -2.02 -6.77 -23.33
C GLY A 62 -2.06 -6.00 -22.02
N LEU A 63 -2.58 -6.64 -20.98
CA LEU A 63 -2.54 -6.18 -19.59
C LEU A 63 -1.78 -7.20 -18.76
N TRP A 64 -0.72 -6.78 -18.10
CA TRP A 64 0.02 -7.53 -17.09
C TRP A 64 -0.47 -7.11 -15.71
N THR A 65 -0.91 -8.07 -14.90
CA THR A 65 -1.28 -7.85 -13.51
C THR A 65 -0.92 -9.07 -12.67
N ASP A 66 -0.89 -8.95 -11.34
CA ASP A 66 -0.50 -10.01 -10.41
C ASP A 66 -1.69 -10.85 -9.90
N GLY A 67 -1.38 -11.88 -9.09
CA GLY A 67 -2.35 -12.88 -8.64
C GLY A 67 -3.55 -12.35 -7.86
N ARG A 68 -3.45 -11.16 -7.27
CA ARG A 68 -4.55 -10.51 -6.55
C ARG A 68 -5.71 -10.15 -7.46
N TYR A 69 -5.45 -9.96 -8.77
CA TYR A 69 -6.39 -9.40 -9.74
C TYR A 69 -6.74 -10.34 -10.90
N PHE A 70 -6.25 -11.56 -10.97
CA PHE A 70 -6.47 -12.43 -12.14
C PHE A 70 -7.94 -12.65 -12.46
N VAL A 71 -8.76 -12.91 -11.44
CA VAL A 71 -10.20 -13.15 -11.61
C VAL A 71 -10.93 -11.89 -12.08
N GLN A 72 -10.66 -10.76 -11.43
CA GLN A 72 -11.24 -9.46 -11.77
C GLN A 72 -10.84 -9.04 -13.20
N ALA A 73 -9.55 -9.13 -13.53
CA ALA A 73 -9.05 -8.74 -14.84
C ALA A 73 -9.64 -9.61 -15.95
N ALA A 74 -9.73 -10.94 -15.76
CA ALA A 74 -10.34 -11.82 -16.73
C ALA A 74 -11.77 -11.41 -17.06
N LYS A 75 -12.58 -11.10 -16.03
CA LYS A 75 -13.97 -10.64 -16.19
C LYS A 75 -14.07 -9.26 -16.86
N GLN A 76 -13.25 -8.29 -16.43
CA GLN A 76 -13.33 -6.92 -16.93
C GLN A 76 -12.76 -6.74 -18.34
N LEU A 77 -11.86 -7.60 -18.78
CA LEU A 77 -11.27 -7.57 -20.12
C LEU A 77 -12.10 -8.31 -21.17
N GLU A 78 -13.16 -9.00 -20.78
CA GLU A 78 -14.03 -9.71 -21.71
C GLU A 78 -14.61 -8.74 -22.75
N GLY A 79 -14.44 -9.07 -24.04
CA GLY A 79 -14.89 -8.24 -25.17
C GLY A 79 -14.06 -6.96 -25.44
N THR A 80 -12.99 -6.69 -24.70
CA THR A 80 -12.18 -5.48 -24.88
C THR A 80 -11.07 -5.57 -25.94
N THR A 81 -10.75 -6.76 -26.42
CA THR A 81 -9.59 -7.07 -27.28
C THR A 81 -8.22 -6.92 -26.58
N VAL A 82 -8.21 -6.73 -25.26
CA VAL A 82 -6.98 -6.71 -24.42
C VAL A 82 -6.75 -8.11 -23.87
N THR A 83 -5.58 -8.67 -24.10
CA THR A 83 -5.16 -9.98 -23.58
C THR A 83 -4.67 -9.85 -22.15
N LEU A 84 -5.15 -10.72 -21.24
CA LEU A 84 -4.62 -10.82 -19.88
C LEU A 84 -3.33 -11.64 -19.86
N TYR A 85 -2.27 -11.06 -19.30
CA TYR A 85 -1.01 -11.74 -18.98
C TYR A 85 -0.89 -11.87 -17.46
N ARG A 86 -0.95 -13.10 -16.95
CA ARG A 86 -0.92 -13.41 -15.51
C ARG A 86 0.53 -13.42 -15.02
N MET A 87 0.97 -12.31 -14.42
CA MET A 87 2.36 -12.17 -13.97
C MET A 87 2.76 -13.26 -12.98
N GLY A 88 3.95 -13.83 -13.20
CA GLY A 88 4.53 -14.86 -12.32
C GLY A 88 4.05 -16.29 -12.61
N GLU A 89 3.12 -16.50 -13.54
CA GLU A 89 2.74 -17.83 -13.99
C GLU A 89 3.72 -18.36 -15.04
N GLU A 90 3.83 -19.68 -15.11
CA GLU A 90 4.74 -20.37 -16.04
C GLU A 90 4.41 -20.01 -17.50
N HIS A 91 5.44 -19.76 -18.30
CA HIS A 91 5.35 -19.35 -19.71
C HIS A 91 4.71 -17.99 -19.98
N VAL A 92 4.44 -17.18 -18.97
CA VAL A 92 3.99 -15.79 -19.15
C VAL A 92 5.21 -14.87 -19.14
N PRO A 93 5.50 -14.16 -20.25
CA PRO A 93 6.64 -13.24 -20.31
C PRO A 93 6.38 -12.04 -19.39
N THR A 94 7.43 -11.50 -18.80
CA THR A 94 7.39 -10.18 -18.15
C THR A 94 7.10 -9.09 -19.21
N VAL A 95 6.74 -7.89 -18.75
CA VAL A 95 6.55 -6.74 -19.66
C VAL A 95 7.79 -6.49 -20.49
N ASP A 96 8.98 -6.51 -19.87
CA ASP A 96 10.24 -6.25 -20.54
C ASP A 96 10.58 -7.31 -21.59
N GLU A 97 10.43 -8.58 -21.25
CA GLU A 97 10.61 -9.70 -22.20
C GLU A 97 9.63 -9.61 -23.38
N TYR A 98 8.38 -9.28 -23.12
CA TYR A 98 7.39 -9.10 -24.19
C TYR A 98 7.74 -7.92 -25.10
N VAL A 99 8.17 -6.80 -24.54
CA VAL A 99 8.62 -5.63 -25.29
C VAL A 99 9.84 -5.99 -26.15
N GLU A 100 10.87 -6.65 -25.59
CA GLU A 100 12.07 -7.08 -26.31
C GLU A 100 11.76 -8.07 -27.45
N GLN A 101 10.84 -9.01 -27.21
CA GLN A 101 10.41 -9.98 -28.23
C GLN A 101 9.58 -9.34 -29.35
N THR A 102 8.79 -8.32 -29.03
CA THR A 102 7.85 -7.69 -29.96
C THR A 102 8.49 -6.55 -30.77
N LEU A 103 9.46 -5.86 -30.18
CA LEU A 103 10.14 -4.74 -30.82
C LEU A 103 10.99 -5.25 -32.00
N LYS A 104 10.71 -4.71 -33.18
CA LYS A 104 11.51 -4.98 -34.37
C LYS A 104 12.75 -4.11 -34.40
N GLU A 105 13.70 -4.48 -35.26
CA GLU A 105 14.91 -3.70 -35.54
C GLU A 105 14.56 -2.25 -35.93
N GLY A 106 15.22 -1.29 -35.29
CA GLY A 106 14.97 0.13 -35.48
C GLY A 106 13.67 0.66 -34.86
N GLY A 107 12.91 -0.19 -34.12
CA GLY A 107 11.61 0.19 -33.58
C GLY A 107 11.69 1.19 -32.44
N THR A 108 10.59 1.91 -32.21
CA THR A 108 10.47 2.90 -31.13
C THR A 108 9.58 2.37 -30.01
N ILE A 109 10.06 2.45 -28.76
CA ILE A 109 9.26 2.25 -27.55
C ILE A 109 8.78 3.61 -27.07
N GLY A 110 7.46 3.78 -26.85
CA GLY A 110 6.86 5.01 -26.36
C GLY A 110 6.22 4.85 -24.97
N PHE A 111 6.29 5.90 -24.17
CA PHE A 111 5.53 6.06 -22.91
C PHE A 111 5.57 7.54 -22.49
N ASP A 112 4.68 7.95 -21.57
CA ASP A 112 4.82 9.25 -20.90
C ASP A 112 6.01 9.16 -19.93
N GLY A 113 7.07 9.94 -20.18
CA GLY A 113 8.29 9.93 -19.35
C GLY A 113 8.07 10.32 -17.89
N ARG A 114 6.87 10.80 -17.54
CA ARG A 114 6.51 11.17 -16.16
C ARG A 114 5.92 10.01 -15.35
N VAL A 115 5.41 8.94 -15.99
CA VAL A 115 4.77 7.80 -15.32
C VAL A 115 5.62 6.51 -15.34
N VAL A 116 6.84 6.60 -15.84
CA VAL A 116 7.83 5.51 -15.81
C VAL A 116 9.04 6.01 -15.03
N ASN A 117 9.41 5.32 -13.96
CA ASN A 117 10.56 5.72 -13.16
C ASN A 117 11.88 5.61 -13.92
N GLY A 118 12.91 6.31 -13.45
CA GLY A 118 14.19 6.42 -14.14
C GLY A 118 14.93 5.10 -14.32
N ARG A 119 14.77 4.15 -13.36
CA ARG A 119 15.39 2.82 -13.43
C ARG A 119 14.75 1.99 -14.54
N TRP A 120 13.43 1.92 -14.58
CA TRP A 120 12.73 1.20 -15.63
C TRP A 120 12.89 1.87 -17.00
N GLY A 121 12.86 3.22 -17.06
CA GLY A 121 13.15 3.96 -18.28
C GLY A 121 14.54 3.64 -18.86
N ALA A 122 15.56 3.53 -18.00
CA ALA A 122 16.91 3.14 -18.43
C ALA A 122 16.95 1.69 -18.97
N LYS A 123 16.21 0.76 -18.35
CA LYS A 123 16.09 -0.62 -18.85
C LYS A 123 15.38 -0.69 -20.20
N LEU A 124 14.31 0.08 -20.39
CA LEU A 124 13.62 0.19 -21.68
C LEU A 124 14.51 0.82 -22.76
N GLN A 125 15.35 1.80 -22.38
CA GLN A 125 16.36 2.36 -23.28
C GLN A 125 17.34 1.28 -23.76
N GLN A 126 17.86 0.44 -22.86
CA GLN A 126 18.75 -0.67 -23.21
C GLN A 126 18.07 -1.69 -24.15
N ILE A 127 16.78 -2.00 -23.92
CA ILE A 127 16.01 -2.87 -24.83
C ILE A 127 15.90 -2.25 -26.22
N ALA A 128 15.61 -0.95 -26.31
CA ALA A 128 15.55 -0.25 -27.60
C ALA A 128 16.91 -0.25 -28.32
N GLU A 129 18.00 0.05 -27.60
CA GLU A 129 19.37 0.08 -28.15
C GLU A 129 19.83 -1.27 -28.69
N LYS A 130 19.51 -2.38 -28.02
CA LYS A 130 19.78 -3.75 -28.54
C LYS A 130 19.14 -4.01 -29.90
N LYS A 131 18.08 -3.30 -30.25
CA LYS A 131 17.35 -3.37 -31.52
C LYS A 131 17.65 -2.18 -32.44
N HIS A 132 18.71 -1.41 -32.20
CA HIS A 132 19.04 -0.17 -32.88
C HIS A 132 17.85 0.81 -32.96
N GLY A 133 16.96 0.74 -31.98
CA GLY A 133 15.76 1.54 -31.83
C GLY A 133 15.96 2.72 -30.91
N LYS A 134 14.86 3.36 -30.52
CA LYS A 134 14.87 4.54 -29.65
C LYS A 134 13.68 4.58 -28.70
N LEU A 135 13.74 5.46 -27.67
CA LEU A 135 12.60 5.82 -26.85
C LEU A 135 11.90 7.08 -27.37
N TYR A 136 10.59 7.12 -27.16
CA TYR A 136 9.75 8.31 -27.31
C TYR A 136 9.03 8.58 -25.99
N VAL A 137 9.48 9.60 -25.23
CA VAL A 137 9.07 9.85 -23.85
C VAL A 137 8.58 11.28 -23.60
N GLN A 138 8.43 12.07 -24.66
CA GLN A 138 8.18 13.51 -24.58
C GLN A 138 6.70 13.84 -24.35
N GLU A 139 5.79 12.99 -24.80
CA GLU A 139 4.35 13.29 -24.84
C GLU A 139 3.52 12.19 -24.18
N ASP A 140 2.48 12.62 -23.48
CA ASP A 140 1.40 11.76 -22.98
C ASP A 140 0.37 11.52 -24.09
N LEU A 141 0.49 10.40 -24.80
CA LEU A 141 -0.44 10.06 -25.88
C LEU A 141 -1.84 9.68 -25.36
N ILE A 142 -1.95 9.19 -24.13
CA ILE A 142 -3.26 8.93 -23.52
C ILE A 142 -3.97 10.26 -23.27
N GLY A 143 -3.28 11.28 -22.75
CA GLY A 143 -3.85 12.61 -22.54
C GLY A 143 -4.37 13.25 -23.81
N GLN A 144 -3.78 12.96 -24.98
CA GLN A 144 -4.23 13.49 -26.27
C GLN A 144 -5.58 12.89 -26.72
N ILE A 145 -5.88 11.65 -26.33
CA ILE A 145 -7.12 10.95 -26.71
C ILE A 145 -8.18 10.94 -25.61
N TRP A 146 -7.81 11.21 -24.37
CA TRP A 146 -8.72 11.26 -23.23
C TRP A 146 -9.28 12.68 -23.01
N LYS A 147 -10.29 13.04 -23.78
CA LYS A 147 -10.81 14.43 -23.84
C LYS A 147 -11.50 14.88 -22.57
N ASP A 148 -12.12 13.97 -21.84
CA ASP A 148 -12.83 14.19 -20.58
C ASP A 148 -11.99 13.77 -19.36
N ARG A 149 -10.67 13.81 -19.49
CA ARG A 149 -9.75 13.50 -18.38
C ARG A 149 -9.99 14.44 -17.21
N PRO A 150 -10.20 13.91 -15.99
CA PRO A 150 -10.28 14.75 -14.80
C PRO A 150 -9.03 15.62 -14.64
N PRO A 151 -9.10 16.84 -14.10
CA PRO A 151 -7.92 17.64 -13.79
C PRO A 151 -7.09 16.98 -12.68
N MET A 152 -5.82 17.38 -12.55
CA MET A 152 -5.03 17.05 -11.38
C MET A 152 -5.71 17.62 -10.12
N SER A 153 -5.68 16.85 -9.05
CA SER A 153 -6.25 17.25 -7.75
C SER A 153 -5.57 18.51 -7.21
N LYS A 154 -6.33 19.31 -6.46
CA LYS A 154 -5.91 20.55 -5.77
C LYS A 154 -6.59 20.62 -4.42
N GLU A 155 -6.55 19.52 -3.68
CA GLU A 155 -7.16 19.47 -2.36
C GLU A 155 -6.37 20.32 -1.35
N PRO A 156 -7.05 20.87 -0.32
CA PRO A 156 -6.39 21.66 0.71
C PRO A 156 -5.27 20.90 1.42
N VAL A 157 -4.18 21.61 1.68
CA VAL A 157 -3.08 21.11 2.50
C VAL A 157 -3.32 21.48 3.96
N TRP A 158 -3.09 20.53 4.85
CA TRP A 158 -3.17 20.75 6.28
C TRP A 158 -1.88 20.31 7.00
N ILE A 159 -1.61 20.89 8.15
CA ILE A 159 -0.41 20.68 8.94
C ILE A 159 -0.69 19.59 9.98
N LEU A 160 0.13 18.54 10.01
CA LEU A 160 0.12 17.58 11.11
C LEU A 160 0.90 18.16 12.28
N ASP A 161 0.18 18.52 13.35
CA ASP A 161 0.77 19.14 14.54
C ASP A 161 1.86 18.27 15.16
N GLU A 162 2.85 18.93 15.78
CA GLU A 162 3.98 18.25 16.45
C GLU A 162 3.52 17.36 17.62
N ALA A 163 2.36 17.66 18.24
CA ALA A 163 1.75 16.77 19.23
C ALA A 163 1.40 15.39 18.67
N TYR A 164 1.21 15.28 17.35
CA TYR A 164 1.00 14.01 16.66
C TYR A 164 2.28 13.48 16.03
N SER A 165 3.03 14.31 15.33
CA SER A 165 4.25 13.89 14.61
C SER A 165 5.46 13.65 15.52
N GLY A 166 5.45 14.18 16.73
CA GLY A 166 6.52 14.00 17.74
C GLY A 166 7.89 14.60 17.38
N ARG A 167 8.00 15.22 16.19
CA ARG A 167 9.26 15.79 15.70
C ARG A 167 9.00 16.97 14.77
N SER A 168 9.69 18.07 15.00
CA SER A 168 9.52 19.27 14.18
C SER A 168 10.05 19.07 12.75
N THR A 169 9.48 19.83 11.81
CA THR A 169 9.98 19.87 10.42
C THR A 169 11.43 20.32 10.35
N LYS A 170 11.83 21.27 11.19
CA LYS A 170 13.24 21.72 11.26
C LYS A 170 14.20 20.59 11.63
N ASP A 171 13.83 19.77 12.63
CA ASP A 171 14.67 18.65 13.06
C ASP A 171 14.73 17.53 12.02
N LYS A 172 13.62 17.30 11.31
CA LYS A 172 13.57 16.34 10.19
C LYS A 172 14.47 16.80 9.04
N LEU A 173 14.37 18.07 8.63
CA LEU A 173 15.21 18.67 7.58
C LEU A 173 16.70 18.62 7.97
N ALA A 174 17.03 18.95 9.23
CA ALA A 174 18.40 18.87 9.72
C ALA A 174 18.96 17.43 9.65
N ALA A 175 18.17 16.44 10.05
CA ALA A 175 18.59 15.03 9.99
C ALA A 175 18.82 14.55 8.54
N VAL A 176 17.97 14.94 7.59
CA VAL A 176 18.16 14.60 6.17
C VAL A 176 19.41 15.28 5.62
N ARG A 177 19.66 16.55 5.99
CA ARG A 177 20.89 17.27 5.59
C ARG A 177 22.17 16.60 6.11
N GLU A 178 22.15 16.03 7.32
CA GLU A 178 23.30 15.24 7.80
C GLU A 178 23.50 13.97 6.96
N LYS A 179 22.44 13.28 6.58
CA LYS A 179 22.53 12.13 5.67
C LYS A 179 23.03 12.50 4.27
N MET A 180 22.65 13.68 3.77
CA MET A 180 23.21 14.22 2.53
C MET A 180 24.73 14.44 2.65
N LYS A 181 25.21 15.03 3.75
CA LYS A 181 26.65 15.22 4.00
C LYS A 181 27.40 13.91 4.08
N GLU A 182 26.86 12.92 4.81
CA GLU A 182 27.46 11.57 4.90
C GLU A 182 27.65 10.94 3.53
N LYS A 183 26.72 11.19 2.59
CA LYS A 183 26.77 10.70 1.21
C LYS A 183 27.55 11.62 0.25
N GLY A 184 27.96 12.81 0.68
CA GLY A 184 28.59 13.82 -0.17
C GLY A 184 27.65 14.48 -1.17
N ALA A 185 26.34 14.49 -0.90
CA ALA A 185 25.34 15.10 -1.76
C ALA A 185 25.14 16.59 -1.45
N GLU A 186 25.13 17.41 -2.50
CA GLU A 186 24.87 18.86 -2.41
C GLU A 186 23.38 19.16 -2.55
N VAL A 187 22.69 18.39 -3.38
CA VAL A 187 21.24 18.51 -3.63
C VAL A 187 20.59 17.15 -3.44
N HIS A 188 19.44 17.11 -2.79
CA HIS A 188 18.57 15.94 -2.73
C HIS A 188 17.25 16.26 -3.43
N LEU A 189 16.88 15.46 -4.42
CA LEU A 189 15.63 15.56 -5.16
C LEU A 189 14.67 14.47 -4.68
N LEU A 190 13.57 14.88 -4.04
CA LEU A 190 12.51 14.01 -3.56
C LEU A 190 11.30 14.08 -4.49
N ALA A 191 10.86 12.93 -4.96
CA ALA A 191 9.62 12.78 -5.72
C ALA A 191 8.55 11.98 -4.96
N SER A 192 8.91 11.15 -3.98
CA SER A 192 7.95 10.39 -3.17
C SER A 192 7.06 11.32 -2.36
N LEU A 193 5.74 11.26 -2.61
CA LEU A 193 4.75 12.07 -1.91
C LEU A 193 4.71 11.76 -0.42
N TYR A 194 4.91 10.49 -0.05
CA TYR A 194 4.92 10.03 1.35
C TYR A 194 6.10 10.63 2.13
N ASP A 195 7.27 10.66 1.50
CA ASP A 195 8.50 11.19 2.10
C ASP A 195 8.44 12.71 2.26
N ILE A 196 7.89 13.42 1.27
CA ILE A 196 7.67 14.86 1.34
C ILE A 196 6.67 15.20 2.44
N ALA A 197 5.53 14.51 2.49
CA ALA A 197 4.51 14.74 3.50
C ALA A 197 5.02 14.48 4.93
N TRP A 198 5.80 13.40 5.12
CA TRP A 198 6.45 13.11 6.40
C TRP A 198 7.49 14.18 6.76
N LEU A 199 8.35 14.55 5.82
CA LEU A 199 9.45 15.50 6.05
C LEU A 199 8.95 16.88 6.46
N LEU A 200 7.90 17.36 5.79
CA LEU A 200 7.32 18.68 6.00
C LEU A 200 6.21 18.72 7.06
N ASN A 201 5.83 17.60 7.67
CA ASN A 201 4.67 17.49 8.55
C ASN A 201 3.39 18.06 7.93
N VAL A 202 3.18 17.79 6.66
CA VAL A 202 1.96 18.20 5.93
C VAL A 202 1.19 17.00 5.42
N ARG A 203 -0.10 17.17 5.25
CA ARG A 203 -1.00 16.17 4.67
C ARG A 203 -1.94 16.87 3.68
N GLY A 204 -2.55 16.08 2.81
CA GLY A 204 -3.57 16.54 1.85
C GLY A 204 -4.42 15.35 1.42
N ASN A 205 -5.31 15.54 0.47
CA ASN A 205 -6.23 14.51 0.00
C ASN A 205 -6.19 14.39 -1.53
N ASP A 206 -5.02 14.60 -2.14
CA ASP A 206 -4.89 14.53 -3.60
C ASP A 206 -5.04 13.11 -4.16
N ILE A 207 -4.88 12.10 -3.31
CA ILE A 207 -5.09 10.68 -3.64
C ILE A 207 -6.10 10.14 -2.62
N SER A 208 -7.16 9.48 -3.10
CA SER A 208 -8.16 8.84 -2.23
C SER A 208 -7.48 7.87 -1.28
N TYR A 209 -7.87 7.92 -0.01
CA TYR A 209 -7.32 7.08 1.07
C TYR A 209 -5.83 7.30 1.39
N VAL A 210 -5.18 8.28 0.77
CA VAL A 210 -3.75 8.53 1.01
C VAL A 210 -3.56 10.03 1.28
N PRO A 211 -3.23 10.41 2.52
CA PRO A 211 -3.22 11.83 2.92
C PRO A 211 -1.92 12.53 2.47
N VAL A 212 -1.75 12.74 1.17
CA VAL A 212 -0.57 13.35 0.54
C VAL A 212 -0.94 14.52 -0.36
N VAL A 213 0.09 15.29 -0.72
CA VAL A 213 0.01 16.46 -1.62
C VAL A 213 0.85 16.19 -2.85
N LEU A 214 0.27 16.34 -4.04
CA LEU A 214 1.00 16.25 -5.31
C LEU A 214 2.10 17.31 -5.36
N SER A 215 3.36 16.92 -5.22
CA SER A 215 4.48 17.84 -5.08
C SER A 215 5.84 17.20 -5.33
N TYR A 216 6.85 18.02 -5.59
CA TYR A 216 8.25 17.68 -5.58
C TYR A 216 9.01 18.50 -4.54
N LEU A 217 10.16 18.05 -4.11
CA LEU A 217 10.99 18.79 -3.19
C LEU A 217 12.46 18.74 -3.60
N ALA A 218 13.13 19.89 -3.53
CA ALA A 218 14.57 19.99 -3.66
C ALA A 218 15.15 20.53 -2.34
N LEU A 219 16.09 19.77 -1.76
CA LEU A 219 16.75 20.11 -0.53
C LEU A 219 18.25 20.29 -0.75
N THR A 220 18.80 21.43 -0.29
CA THR A 220 20.24 21.66 -0.17
C THR A 220 20.61 21.87 1.30
N GLN A 221 21.89 22.10 1.60
CA GLN A 221 22.32 22.44 2.97
C GLN A 221 21.65 23.71 3.49
N GLU A 222 21.30 24.65 2.59
CA GLU A 222 20.80 25.97 2.95
C GLU A 222 19.32 26.17 2.61
N GLN A 223 18.81 25.53 1.56
CA GLN A 223 17.49 25.77 1.02
C GLN A 223 16.62 24.51 1.08
N CYS A 224 15.33 24.73 1.24
CA CYS A 224 14.27 23.74 1.01
C CYS A 224 13.24 24.37 0.08
N ILE A 225 13.07 23.81 -1.12
CA ILE A 225 12.16 24.31 -2.13
C ILE A 225 11.09 23.25 -2.36
N TRP A 226 9.84 23.60 -2.08
CA TRP A 226 8.69 22.73 -2.27
C TRP A 226 7.92 23.16 -3.52
N PHE A 227 7.80 22.26 -4.49
CA PHE A 227 7.12 22.49 -5.77
C PHE A 227 5.74 21.87 -5.72
N LEU A 228 4.71 22.70 -5.71
CA LEU A 228 3.31 22.26 -5.62
C LEU A 228 2.41 23.21 -6.41
N GLN A 229 1.12 22.88 -6.51
CA GLN A 229 0.13 23.77 -7.08
C GLN A 229 -0.10 24.94 -6.12
N GLU A 230 0.15 26.18 -6.58
CA GLU A 230 0.16 27.37 -5.72
C GLU A 230 -1.20 27.69 -5.08
N GLU A 231 -2.29 27.24 -5.72
CA GLU A 231 -3.66 27.46 -5.26
C GLU A 231 -3.98 26.77 -3.93
N VAL A 232 -3.23 25.74 -3.54
CA VAL A 232 -3.44 25.01 -2.28
C VAL A 232 -2.69 25.63 -1.09
N VAL A 233 -1.93 26.71 -1.31
CA VAL A 233 -1.14 27.39 -0.28
C VAL A 233 -1.96 28.54 0.31
N ASP A 234 -2.67 28.28 1.40
CA ASP A 234 -3.35 29.31 2.18
C ASP A 234 -2.40 30.11 3.09
N ASP A 235 -2.92 31.10 3.79
CA ASP A 235 -2.10 31.96 4.66
C ASP A 235 -1.51 31.19 5.85
N THR A 236 -2.26 30.26 6.43
CA THR A 236 -1.79 29.42 7.55
C THR A 236 -0.61 28.56 7.14
N LEU A 237 -0.73 27.89 6.00
CA LEU A 237 0.36 27.08 5.44
C LEU A 237 1.56 27.97 5.09
N ARG A 238 1.33 29.14 4.52
CA ARG A 238 2.39 30.11 4.16
C ARG A 238 3.21 30.54 5.39
N GLU A 239 2.54 30.87 6.49
CA GLU A 239 3.23 31.20 7.75
C GLU A 239 4.05 30.03 8.29
N TYR A 240 3.46 28.81 8.25
CA TYR A 240 4.15 27.60 8.66
C TYR A 240 5.41 27.34 7.84
N LEU A 241 5.33 27.44 6.53
CA LEU A 241 6.45 27.24 5.61
C LEU A 241 7.56 28.28 5.84
N GLN A 242 7.20 29.55 5.99
CA GLN A 242 8.14 30.62 6.32
C GLN A 242 8.88 30.35 7.63
N LYS A 243 8.14 29.96 8.69
CA LYS A 243 8.72 29.62 10.00
C LYS A 243 9.75 28.48 9.90
N ASN A 244 9.56 27.55 8.96
CA ASN A 244 10.43 26.40 8.76
C ASN A 244 11.49 26.62 7.68
N GLY A 245 11.59 27.81 7.07
CA GLY A 245 12.59 28.13 6.04
C GLY A 245 12.34 27.42 4.71
N ILE A 246 11.08 27.17 4.39
CA ILE A 246 10.66 26.48 3.15
C ILE A 246 10.10 27.51 2.17
N THR A 247 10.57 27.49 0.94
CA THR A 247 10.06 28.32 -0.16
C THR A 247 9.22 27.45 -1.11
N THR A 248 8.16 28.03 -1.66
CA THR A 248 7.31 27.35 -2.65
C THR A 248 7.62 27.79 -4.06
N ARG A 249 7.40 26.89 -5.02
CA ARG A 249 7.40 27.18 -6.47
C ARG A 249 6.28 26.39 -7.15
N PRO A 250 5.81 26.84 -8.33
CA PRO A 250 4.83 26.09 -9.11
C PRO A 250 5.28 24.66 -9.39
N TYR A 251 4.36 23.70 -9.33
CA TYR A 251 4.61 22.28 -9.52
C TYR A 251 5.44 21.96 -10.76
N GLU A 252 5.04 22.48 -11.91
CA GLU A 252 5.74 22.23 -13.19
C GLU A 252 7.13 22.87 -13.26
N ALA A 253 7.43 23.86 -12.43
CA ALA A 253 8.74 24.50 -12.37
C ALA A 253 9.85 23.55 -11.90
N PHE A 254 9.50 22.41 -11.30
CA PHE A 254 10.48 21.39 -10.88
C PHE A 254 11.29 20.85 -12.06
N TYR A 255 10.65 20.58 -13.20
CA TYR A 255 11.32 20.06 -14.37
C TYR A 255 12.34 21.04 -14.98
N GLU A 256 12.09 22.33 -14.89
CA GLU A 256 13.05 23.37 -15.32
C GLU A 256 14.14 23.60 -14.26
N TYR A 257 13.79 23.53 -12.98
CA TYR A 257 14.78 23.61 -11.90
C TYR A 257 15.84 22.54 -12.00
N VAL A 258 15.46 21.28 -12.28
CA VAL A 258 16.38 20.17 -12.42
C VAL A 258 17.46 20.45 -13.48
N LYS A 259 17.13 21.11 -14.58
CA LYS A 259 18.09 21.48 -15.65
C LYS A 259 19.15 22.48 -15.20
N THR A 260 18.92 23.21 -14.11
CA THR A 260 19.86 24.24 -13.61
C THR A 260 20.93 23.67 -12.69
N LEU A 261 20.91 22.39 -12.35
CA LEU A 261 21.80 21.75 -11.37
C LEU A 261 23.14 21.33 -11.98
N GLU A 262 23.77 22.22 -12.73
CA GLU A 262 25.07 21.99 -13.36
C GLU A 262 26.18 21.82 -12.31
N ASN A 263 27.06 20.84 -12.50
CA ASN A 263 28.23 20.55 -11.65
C ASN A 263 27.88 20.23 -10.18
N GLN A 264 26.61 19.85 -9.87
CA GLN A 264 26.18 19.49 -8.53
C GLN A 264 26.24 17.98 -8.32
N THR A 265 26.48 17.56 -7.08
CA THR A 265 26.31 16.17 -6.66
C THR A 265 24.89 15.97 -6.15
N ILE A 266 24.10 15.19 -6.86
CA ILE A 266 22.65 15.05 -6.67
C ILE A 266 22.32 13.66 -6.12
N LEU A 267 21.71 13.61 -4.96
CA LEU A 267 21.09 12.41 -4.39
C LEU A 267 19.66 12.30 -4.91
N LEU A 268 19.31 11.18 -5.50
CA LEU A 268 17.95 10.83 -5.89
C LEU A 268 17.79 9.31 -5.95
N ASN A 269 16.55 8.84 -5.90
CA ASN A 269 16.21 7.43 -6.08
C ASN A 269 15.58 7.22 -7.48
N ARG A 270 16.33 6.59 -8.39
CA ARG A 270 15.85 6.33 -9.75
C ARG A 270 14.66 5.37 -9.82
N ALA A 271 14.40 4.61 -8.74
CA ALA A 271 13.19 3.80 -8.65
C ALA A 271 11.93 4.62 -8.34
N VAL A 272 12.08 5.89 -7.95
CA VAL A 272 10.97 6.80 -7.59
C VAL A 272 10.89 8.00 -8.54
N VAL A 273 12.01 8.68 -8.81
CA VAL A 273 12.01 9.80 -9.75
C VAL A 273 11.71 9.31 -11.17
N ASN A 274 10.89 10.04 -11.91
CA ASN A 274 10.47 9.63 -13.23
C ASN A 274 11.56 9.87 -14.32
N THR A 275 11.41 9.20 -15.45
CA THR A 275 12.34 9.25 -16.60
C THR A 275 12.54 10.68 -17.11
N LYS A 276 11.50 11.52 -17.13
CA LYS A 276 11.61 12.92 -17.59
C LYS A 276 12.53 13.73 -16.67
N ILE A 277 12.47 13.51 -15.35
CA ILE A 277 13.41 14.14 -14.40
C ILE A 277 14.83 13.67 -14.70
N CYS A 278 15.06 12.36 -14.84
CA CYS A 278 16.38 11.81 -15.14
C CYS A 278 16.97 12.38 -16.45
N ASN A 279 16.15 12.51 -17.49
CA ASN A 279 16.56 13.04 -18.79
C ASN A 279 16.81 14.56 -18.79
N ASN A 280 16.28 15.29 -17.80
CA ASN A 280 16.50 16.73 -17.65
C ASN A 280 17.76 17.06 -16.82
N LEU A 281 18.37 16.07 -16.16
CA LEU A 281 19.59 16.30 -15.40
C LEU A 281 20.74 16.71 -16.34
N PRO A 282 21.54 17.75 -15.98
CA PRO A 282 22.71 18.13 -16.74
C PRO A 282 23.74 17.01 -16.84
N GLU A 283 24.42 16.86 -17.95
CA GLU A 283 25.51 15.89 -18.11
C GLU A 283 26.68 16.13 -17.13
N SER A 284 26.85 17.38 -16.68
CA SER A 284 27.86 17.77 -15.69
C SER A 284 27.51 17.40 -14.25
N ALA A 285 26.26 16.99 -13.98
CA ALA A 285 25.83 16.59 -12.64
C ALA A 285 26.34 15.18 -12.28
N GLN A 286 26.75 15.02 -11.03
CA GLN A 286 27.12 13.71 -10.47
C GLN A 286 25.92 13.13 -9.74
N ILE A 287 25.47 11.94 -10.14
CA ILE A 287 24.27 11.32 -9.60
C ILE A 287 24.64 10.24 -8.57
N ILE A 288 24.13 10.39 -7.35
CA ILE A 288 24.09 9.36 -6.33
C ILE A 288 22.71 8.72 -6.39
N ASP A 289 22.61 7.56 -7.07
CA ASP A 289 21.39 6.75 -7.12
C ASP A 289 21.32 5.88 -5.87
N ALA A 290 20.46 6.26 -4.92
CA ALA A 290 20.28 5.55 -3.67
C ALA A 290 18.87 5.78 -3.13
N GLU A 291 18.45 4.90 -2.21
CA GLU A 291 17.20 5.09 -1.47
C GLU A 291 17.20 6.42 -0.72
N ASP A 292 16.03 7.05 -0.68
CA ASP A 292 15.83 8.30 0.03
C ASP A 292 16.07 8.10 1.55
N PRO A 293 16.88 8.93 2.21
CA PRO A 293 17.13 8.81 3.66
C PRO A 293 15.85 8.83 4.51
N THR A 294 14.82 9.49 3.99
CA THR A 294 13.50 9.59 4.62
C THR A 294 12.78 8.25 4.72
N LEU A 295 13.05 7.29 3.85
CA LEU A 295 12.41 5.98 3.83
C LEU A 295 12.55 5.25 5.19
N GLU A 296 13.78 5.13 5.69
CA GLU A 296 14.04 4.50 6.98
C GLU A 296 13.63 5.38 8.16
N MET A 297 13.83 6.71 8.04
CA MET A 297 13.49 7.65 9.10
C MET A 297 11.99 7.67 9.42
N LYS A 298 11.11 7.54 8.41
CA LYS A 298 9.66 7.49 8.64
C LYS A 298 9.16 6.11 9.04
N ALA A 299 9.85 5.05 8.62
CA ALA A 299 9.50 3.67 9.00
C ALA A 299 9.71 3.42 10.50
N VAL A 300 10.73 4.01 11.11
CA VAL A 300 11.01 3.95 12.55
C VAL A 300 10.22 5.04 13.26
N LYS A 301 9.06 4.69 13.78
CA LYS A 301 8.16 5.60 14.50
C LYS A 301 8.78 5.99 15.84
N ASN A 302 8.68 7.28 16.17
CA ASN A 302 9.10 7.79 17.47
C ASN A 302 8.08 7.45 18.58
N GLU A 303 8.43 7.69 19.84
CA GLU A 303 7.57 7.38 21.00
C GLU A 303 6.20 8.05 20.94
N THR A 304 6.12 9.29 20.43
CA THR A 304 4.86 10.03 20.26
C THR A 304 3.98 9.37 19.21
N GLU A 305 4.55 9.05 18.04
CA GLU A 305 3.84 8.35 16.96
C GLU A 305 3.34 6.99 17.43
N ILE A 306 4.15 6.20 18.15
CA ILE A 306 3.74 4.89 18.69
C ILE A 306 2.63 5.04 19.73
N SER A 307 2.78 6.00 20.67
CA SER A 307 1.77 6.26 21.69
C SER A 307 0.43 6.67 21.06
N ASN A 308 0.47 7.49 20.02
CA ASN A 308 -0.71 7.89 19.29
C ASN A 308 -1.30 6.72 18.48
N THR A 309 -0.48 5.92 17.80
CA THR A 309 -0.93 4.73 17.05
C THR A 309 -1.72 3.78 17.97
N ARG A 310 -1.28 3.56 19.21
CA ARG A 310 -2.05 2.78 20.19
C ARG A 310 -3.45 3.35 20.43
N LYS A 311 -3.59 4.70 20.48
CA LYS A 311 -4.90 5.36 20.64
C LYS A 311 -5.78 5.19 19.40
N ALA A 312 -5.21 5.30 18.21
CA ALA A 312 -5.92 5.05 16.95
C ALA A 312 -6.50 3.62 16.93
N HIS A 313 -5.68 2.64 17.31
CA HIS A 313 -6.11 1.23 17.37
C HIS A 313 -7.19 0.96 18.43
N VAL A 314 -7.21 1.69 19.54
CA VAL A 314 -8.31 1.58 20.51
C VAL A 314 -9.61 2.10 19.90
N LYS A 315 -9.58 3.25 19.23
CA LYS A 315 -10.76 3.82 18.56
C LYS A 315 -11.29 2.87 17.48
N ASP A 316 -10.39 2.36 16.66
CA ASP A 316 -10.72 1.41 15.58
C ASP A 316 -11.29 0.10 16.13
N ALA A 317 -10.71 -0.42 17.21
CA ALA A 317 -11.18 -1.63 17.88
C ALA A 317 -12.60 -1.47 18.44
N VAL A 318 -12.96 -0.30 18.95
CA VAL A 318 -14.33 -0.02 19.40
C VAL A 318 -15.31 -0.09 18.23
N ALA A 319 -14.97 0.53 17.08
CA ALA A 319 -15.80 0.46 15.88
C ALA A 319 -15.95 -0.97 15.37
N MET A 320 -14.84 -1.71 15.28
CA MET A 320 -14.83 -3.12 14.84
C MET A 320 -15.61 -4.05 15.78
N CYS A 321 -15.45 -3.92 17.10
CA CYS A 321 -16.18 -4.76 18.07
C CYS A 321 -17.69 -4.47 18.03
N ARG A 322 -18.12 -3.21 17.87
CA ARG A 322 -19.51 -2.84 17.68
C ARG A 322 -20.07 -3.40 16.36
N PHE A 323 -19.29 -3.37 15.30
CA PHE A 323 -19.63 -4.00 14.02
C PHE A 323 -19.81 -5.50 14.16
N MET A 324 -18.87 -6.20 14.80
CA MET A 324 -18.95 -7.65 15.04
C MET A 324 -20.21 -8.02 15.83
N TYR A 325 -20.51 -7.27 16.90
CA TYR A 325 -21.73 -7.46 17.67
C TYR A 325 -22.98 -7.27 16.82
N TRP A 326 -23.03 -6.18 16.02
CA TRP A 326 -24.16 -5.88 15.15
C TRP A 326 -24.36 -6.97 14.08
N LEU A 327 -23.29 -7.43 13.45
CA LEU A 327 -23.31 -8.50 12.45
C LEU A 327 -23.85 -9.79 13.04
N ASN A 328 -23.30 -10.21 14.17
CA ASN A 328 -23.70 -11.44 14.87
C ASN A 328 -25.16 -11.40 15.33
N LYS A 329 -25.63 -10.24 15.81
CA LYS A 329 -27.02 -10.06 16.29
C LYS A 329 -28.04 -10.07 15.16
N ASN A 330 -27.71 -9.58 13.97
CA ASN A 330 -28.67 -9.20 12.95
C ASN A 330 -28.61 -10.04 11.67
N VAL A 331 -27.54 -10.76 11.37
CA VAL A 331 -27.44 -11.60 10.18
C VAL A 331 -28.59 -12.60 10.12
N GLY A 332 -29.25 -12.69 8.97
CA GLY A 332 -30.44 -13.50 8.77
C GLY A 332 -31.74 -12.96 9.37
N LYS A 333 -31.70 -11.83 10.10
CA LYS A 333 -32.89 -11.18 10.70
C LYS A 333 -33.27 -9.89 9.99
N ILE A 334 -32.29 -9.18 9.42
CA ILE A 334 -32.51 -8.00 8.58
C ILE A 334 -31.78 -8.19 7.25
N PRO A 335 -32.25 -7.56 6.16
CA PRO A 335 -31.51 -7.58 4.90
C PRO A 335 -30.11 -6.96 5.07
N MET A 336 -29.09 -7.64 4.63
CA MET A 336 -27.69 -7.21 4.61
C MET A 336 -27.03 -7.65 3.33
N THR A 337 -26.15 -6.83 2.79
CA THR A 337 -25.29 -7.15 1.64
C THR A 337 -23.85 -6.82 2.01
N GLU A 338 -22.89 -7.19 1.16
CA GLU A 338 -21.48 -6.84 1.33
C GLU A 338 -21.29 -5.32 1.44
N ILE A 339 -21.91 -4.55 0.53
CA ILE A 339 -21.88 -3.08 0.55
C ILE A 339 -22.52 -2.53 1.82
N SER A 340 -23.73 -2.98 2.18
CA SER A 340 -24.39 -2.43 3.36
C SER A 340 -23.66 -2.76 4.68
N ALA A 341 -22.97 -3.89 4.75
CA ALA A 341 -22.12 -4.23 5.88
C ALA A 341 -20.86 -3.34 5.95
N SER A 342 -20.23 -3.11 4.81
CA SER A 342 -19.10 -2.19 4.68
C SER A 342 -19.49 -0.75 5.10
N ASP A 343 -20.60 -0.24 4.56
CA ASP A 343 -21.12 1.11 4.89
C ASP A 343 -21.43 1.25 6.40
N TYR A 344 -21.96 0.20 7.01
CA TYR A 344 -22.24 0.23 8.45
C TYR A 344 -20.94 0.27 9.27
N LEU A 345 -19.93 -0.50 8.89
CA LEU A 345 -18.61 -0.44 9.55
C LEU A 345 -17.99 0.96 9.41
N GLU A 346 -18.03 1.54 8.21
CA GLU A 346 -17.56 2.91 7.99
C GLU A 346 -18.32 3.90 8.89
N SER A 347 -19.65 3.77 9.02
CA SER A 347 -20.43 4.64 9.89
C SER A 347 -19.97 4.61 11.36
N LEU A 348 -19.61 3.42 11.86
CA LEU A 348 -19.08 3.26 13.22
C LEU A 348 -17.67 3.85 13.40
N ARG A 349 -16.84 3.79 12.36
CA ARG A 349 -15.54 4.49 12.35
C ARG A 349 -15.73 6.00 12.34
N ARG A 350 -16.69 6.53 11.57
CA ARG A 350 -17.00 7.97 11.51
C ARG A 350 -17.56 8.54 12.81
N GLU A 351 -18.05 7.68 13.73
CA GLU A 351 -18.40 8.10 15.10
C GLU A 351 -17.16 8.32 15.99
N GLN A 352 -15.99 7.83 15.60
CA GLN A 352 -14.77 7.98 16.38
C GLN A 352 -14.14 9.36 16.18
N GLU A 353 -13.80 10.03 17.28
CA GLU A 353 -13.16 11.34 17.25
C GLU A 353 -11.81 11.27 16.52
N GLY A 354 -11.56 12.23 15.62
CA GLY A 354 -10.30 12.37 14.91
C GLY A 354 -10.13 11.43 13.71
N LEU A 355 -11.16 10.68 13.31
CA LEU A 355 -11.14 10.00 12.02
C LEU A 355 -11.07 11.03 10.89
N LEU A 356 -10.10 10.87 10.01
CA LEU A 356 -9.89 11.70 8.82
C LEU A 356 -10.57 11.09 7.60
N ASP A 357 -10.29 9.82 7.33
CA ASP A 357 -10.87 9.03 6.24
C ASP A 357 -10.58 7.53 6.45
N LEU A 358 -11.06 6.69 5.56
CA LEU A 358 -10.58 5.29 5.49
C LEU A 358 -9.13 5.24 5.02
N SER A 359 -8.38 4.21 5.43
CA SER A 359 -7.00 4.00 5.00
C SER A 359 -6.88 3.31 3.63
N PHE A 360 -7.95 2.65 3.19
CA PHE A 360 -8.15 2.06 1.87
C PHE A 360 -9.62 1.71 1.66
N ASP A 361 -9.97 1.33 0.44
CA ASP A 361 -11.33 0.90 0.10
C ASP A 361 -11.65 -0.44 0.78
N THR A 362 -12.72 -0.47 1.58
CA THR A 362 -13.06 -1.65 2.39
C THR A 362 -13.30 -2.89 1.52
N ILE A 363 -12.61 -3.96 1.81
CA ILE A 363 -12.83 -5.28 1.23
C ILE A 363 -13.86 -5.99 2.10
N CYS A 364 -15.00 -6.33 1.54
CA CYS A 364 -16.06 -7.05 2.25
C CYS A 364 -16.57 -8.17 1.31
N GLY A 365 -16.05 -9.38 1.49
CA GLY A 365 -16.30 -10.51 0.59
C GLY A 365 -16.99 -11.68 1.29
N TYR A 366 -18.23 -11.98 0.87
CA TYR A 366 -19.00 -13.10 1.38
C TYR A 366 -18.77 -14.35 0.54
N ALA A 367 -18.64 -15.51 1.17
CA ALA A 367 -18.46 -16.80 0.53
C ALA A 367 -17.31 -16.79 -0.49
N ASP A 368 -17.55 -17.10 -1.75
CA ASP A 368 -16.54 -17.17 -2.81
C ASP A 368 -15.92 -15.81 -3.18
N HIS A 369 -16.60 -14.69 -2.91
CA HIS A 369 -16.00 -13.36 -3.04
C HIS A 369 -14.84 -13.14 -2.07
N GLY A 370 -14.85 -13.76 -0.88
CA GLY A 370 -13.72 -13.75 0.05
C GLY A 370 -12.45 -14.39 -0.52
N ALA A 371 -12.55 -15.23 -1.54
CA ALA A 371 -11.39 -15.81 -2.22
C ALA A 371 -10.69 -14.83 -3.17
N ILE A 372 -11.29 -13.68 -3.47
CA ILE A 372 -10.71 -12.61 -4.28
C ILE A 372 -9.98 -11.66 -3.33
N VAL A 373 -8.66 -11.74 -3.26
CA VAL A 373 -7.82 -11.11 -2.21
C VAL A 373 -8.09 -9.61 -2.04
N HIS A 374 -8.29 -8.88 -3.14
CA HIS A 374 -8.62 -7.44 -3.16
C HIS A 374 -10.01 -7.22 -3.77
N TYR A 375 -11.02 -7.93 -3.23
CA TYR A 375 -12.39 -7.79 -3.69
C TYR A 375 -12.95 -6.41 -3.32
N ALA A 376 -13.48 -5.71 -4.30
CA ALA A 376 -14.28 -4.51 -4.10
C ALA A 376 -15.69 -4.76 -4.60
N ALA A 377 -16.67 -4.77 -3.71
CA ALA A 377 -18.07 -4.92 -4.07
C ALA A 377 -18.52 -3.72 -4.91
N THR A 378 -19.26 -4.01 -5.98
CA THR A 378 -19.94 -2.99 -6.80
C THR A 378 -21.43 -3.26 -6.79
N PRO A 379 -22.28 -2.30 -7.16
CA PRO A 379 -23.73 -2.56 -7.23
C PRO A 379 -24.10 -3.79 -8.08
N GLU A 380 -23.26 -4.14 -9.06
CA GLU A 380 -23.47 -5.30 -9.95
C GLU A 380 -22.97 -6.61 -9.35
N SER A 381 -22.01 -6.58 -8.45
CA SER A 381 -21.42 -7.76 -7.81
C SER A 381 -21.91 -8.00 -6.38
N ASP A 382 -22.55 -7.01 -5.76
CA ASP A 382 -23.04 -7.06 -4.39
C ASP A 382 -24.00 -8.24 -4.15
N VAL A 383 -23.76 -9.01 -3.11
CA VAL A 383 -24.56 -10.18 -2.76
C VAL A 383 -25.14 -10.08 -1.35
N PRO A 384 -26.34 -10.67 -1.11
CA PRO A 384 -26.93 -10.71 0.22
C PRO A 384 -26.16 -11.65 1.15
N LEU A 385 -25.91 -11.21 2.38
CA LEU A 385 -25.34 -12.01 3.44
C LEU A 385 -26.39 -12.97 4.01
N LYS A 386 -26.02 -14.24 4.17
CA LYS A 386 -26.86 -15.28 4.75
C LYS A 386 -26.31 -15.71 6.11
N PRO A 387 -27.15 -16.26 7.01
CA PRO A 387 -26.70 -16.76 8.31
C PRO A 387 -25.99 -18.14 8.18
N GLU A 388 -24.99 -18.20 7.33
CA GLU A 388 -24.17 -19.39 7.04
C GLU A 388 -22.85 -18.97 6.38
N GLY A 389 -21.81 -19.78 6.50
CA GLY A 389 -20.52 -19.57 5.83
C GLY A 389 -19.69 -18.44 6.43
N LEU A 390 -18.78 -17.90 5.64
CA LEU A 390 -17.76 -16.94 6.06
C LEU A 390 -17.92 -15.59 5.33
N LEU A 391 -17.69 -14.51 6.08
CA LEU A 391 -17.53 -13.14 5.58
C LEU A 391 -16.13 -12.66 5.92
N LEU A 392 -15.33 -12.31 4.92
CA LEU A 392 -14.03 -11.66 5.09
C LEU A 392 -14.23 -10.15 5.00
N VAL A 393 -13.78 -9.41 6.02
CA VAL A 393 -13.79 -7.94 6.04
C VAL A 393 -12.38 -7.44 6.36
N ASP A 394 -11.81 -6.71 5.40
CA ASP A 394 -10.52 -6.06 5.49
C ASP A 394 -10.70 -4.56 5.33
N SER A 395 -10.24 -3.77 6.30
CA SER A 395 -10.57 -2.36 6.40
C SER A 395 -9.67 -1.63 7.38
N GLY A 396 -9.62 -0.32 7.27
CA GLY A 396 -8.87 0.51 8.20
C GLY A 396 -9.26 1.97 8.13
N GLY A 397 -8.65 2.78 8.97
CA GLY A 397 -8.89 4.22 9.03
C GLY A 397 -7.64 5.04 9.28
N HIS A 398 -7.61 6.24 8.73
CA HIS A 398 -6.71 7.30 9.12
C HIS A 398 -7.34 8.11 10.25
N TYR A 399 -6.71 8.09 11.40
CA TYR A 399 -7.02 8.96 12.53
C TYR A 399 -5.91 10.01 12.65
N LEU A 400 -6.17 11.13 13.33
CA LEU A 400 -5.10 12.07 13.65
C LEU A 400 -3.94 11.42 14.41
N GLU A 401 -4.25 10.34 15.13
CA GLU A 401 -3.30 9.59 15.94
C GLU A 401 -2.58 8.45 15.20
N GLY A 402 -2.96 8.13 13.96
CA GLY A 402 -2.30 7.06 13.21
C GLY A 402 -3.18 6.42 12.15
N THR A 403 -2.64 5.43 11.50
CA THR A 403 -3.31 4.64 10.45
C THR A 403 -3.56 3.23 10.97
N THR A 404 -4.74 2.66 10.69
CA THR A 404 -5.08 1.29 11.05
C THR A 404 -5.33 0.44 9.80
N ASP A 405 -5.01 -0.83 9.95
CA ASP A 405 -5.23 -1.90 9.00
C ASP A 405 -5.62 -3.17 9.75
N ILE A 406 -6.76 -3.77 9.39
CA ILE A 406 -7.26 -4.95 10.07
C ILE A 406 -8.12 -5.82 9.15
N THR A 407 -7.83 -7.11 9.12
CA THR A 407 -8.73 -8.10 8.56
C THR A 407 -9.31 -9.01 9.65
N ARG A 408 -10.61 -9.23 9.57
CA ARG A 408 -11.30 -10.30 10.30
C ARG A 408 -12.18 -11.07 9.33
N THR A 409 -12.18 -12.40 9.52
CA THR A 409 -13.15 -13.29 8.87
C THR A 409 -14.14 -13.76 9.92
N PHE A 410 -15.43 -13.70 9.62
CA PHE A 410 -16.54 -13.99 10.53
C PHE A 410 -17.32 -15.21 10.06
N ALA A 411 -17.66 -16.11 11.02
CA ALA A 411 -18.67 -17.14 10.81
C ALA A 411 -20.07 -16.51 10.96
N LEU A 412 -20.81 -16.40 9.85
CA LEU A 412 -22.16 -15.85 9.87
C LEU A 412 -23.22 -16.85 10.37
N GLY A 413 -22.81 -18.08 10.65
CA GLY A 413 -23.62 -19.19 11.12
C GLY A 413 -22.83 -20.50 10.99
N PRO A 414 -23.48 -21.63 10.65
CA PRO A 414 -22.79 -22.89 10.48
C PRO A 414 -21.67 -22.81 9.44
N VAL A 415 -20.50 -23.31 9.79
CA VAL A 415 -19.32 -23.45 8.93
C VAL A 415 -18.92 -24.92 8.83
N THR A 416 -18.31 -25.31 7.72
CA THR A 416 -17.86 -26.69 7.50
C THR A 416 -16.59 -27.01 8.31
N GLU A 417 -16.29 -28.30 8.49
CA GLU A 417 -15.05 -28.73 9.13
C GLU A 417 -13.79 -28.28 8.33
N GLU A 418 -13.89 -28.19 6.98
CA GLU A 418 -12.85 -27.65 6.12
C GLU A 418 -12.60 -26.17 6.45
N MET A 419 -13.66 -25.35 6.52
CA MET A 419 -13.57 -23.94 6.90
C MET A 419 -12.97 -23.73 8.29
N LYS A 420 -13.37 -24.57 9.28
CA LYS A 420 -12.80 -24.49 10.64
C LYS A 420 -11.31 -24.85 10.65
N ALA A 421 -10.93 -25.90 9.93
CA ALA A 421 -9.53 -26.30 9.84
C ALA A 421 -8.66 -25.19 9.23
N ASP A 422 -9.14 -24.58 8.16
CA ASP A 422 -8.43 -23.49 7.49
C ASP A 422 -8.40 -22.22 8.33
N PHE A 423 -9.52 -21.84 8.96
CA PHE A 423 -9.57 -20.70 9.88
C PHE A 423 -8.60 -20.87 11.06
N THR A 424 -8.60 -22.06 11.66
CA THR A 424 -7.70 -22.38 12.78
C THR A 424 -6.24 -22.30 12.33
N ARG A 425 -5.92 -22.76 11.11
CA ARG A 425 -4.56 -22.67 10.53
C ARG A 425 -4.12 -21.22 10.36
N VAL A 426 -4.99 -20.36 9.82
CA VAL A 426 -4.71 -18.92 9.67
C VAL A 426 -4.52 -18.26 11.05
N CYS A 427 -5.38 -18.59 12.03
CA CYS A 427 -5.24 -18.07 13.39
C CYS A 427 -3.92 -18.50 14.05
N ARG A 428 -3.52 -19.77 13.93
CA ARG A 428 -2.23 -20.28 14.41
C ARG A 428 -1.08 -19.53 13.78
N SER A 429 -1.12 -19.34 12.47
CA SER A 429 -0.12 -18.60 11.69
C SER A 429 0.09 -17.18 12.25
N ASN A 430 -0.98 -16.40 12.33
CA ASN A 430 -0.94 -15.04 12.88
C ASN A 430 -0.42 -15.04 14.33
N MET A 431 -0.99 -15.86 15.22
CA MET A 431 -0.56 -15.89 16.61
C MET A 431 0.90 -16.33 16.80
N ASN A 432 1.41 -17.21 15.95
CA ASN A 432 2.78 -17.66 16.04
C ASN A 432 3.77 -16.56 15.63
N LEU A 433 3.50 -15.83 14.54
CA LEU A 433 4.33 -14.72 14.09
C LEU A 433 4.25 -13.54 15.07
N ALA A 434 3.06 -13.14 15.50
CA ALA A 434 2.87 -12.05 16.47
C ALA A 434 3.60 -12.28 17.81
N ASN A 435 3.82 -13.54 18.20
CA ASN A 435 4.53 -13.91 19.44
C ASN A 435 6.00 -14.30 19.21
N ALA A 436 6.55 -14.04 18.02
CA ALA A 436 7.95 -14.35 17.72
C ALA A 436 8.91 -13.54 18.62
N ARG A 437 9.97 -14.22 19.08
CA ARG A 437 11.14 -13.60 19.68
C ARG A 437 12.33 -13.89 18.80
N PHE A 438 13.13 -12.89 18.49
CA PHE A 438 14.24 -13.01 17.55
C PHE A 438 15.41 -12.11 17.94
N LEU A 439 16.58 -12.41 17.40
CA LEU A 439 17.75 -11.57 17.60
C LEU A 439 17.72 -10.38 16.65
N TYR A 440 18.17 -9.22 17.13
CA TYR A 440 18.39 -8.06 16.27
C TYR A 440 19.28 -8.42 15.08
N GLY A 441 18.93 -7.88 13.93
CA GLY A 441 19.54 -8.22 12.63
C GLY A 441 18.67 -9.13 11.77
N CYS A 442 17.58 -9.69 12.33
CA CYS A 442 16.58 -10.39 11.51
C CYS A 442 15.75 -9.42 10.70
N SER A 443 15.49 -9.80 9.46
CA SER A 443 14.50 -9.16 8.59
C SER A 443 13.19 -9.95 8.59
N GLY A 444 12.15 -9.38 7.98
CA GLY A 444 10.89 -10.11 7.76
C GLY A 444 11.07 -11.39 6.94
N MET A 445 12.08 -11.47 6.09
CA MET A 445 12.41 -12.68 5.34
C MET A 445 12.85 -13.85 6.26
N ASN A 446 13.50 -13.55 7.38
CA ASN A 446 13.86 -14.57 8.36
C ASN A 446 12.66 -15.07 9.18
N LEU A 447 11.64 -14.22 9.37
CA LEU A 447 10.51 -14.46 10.26
C LEU A 447 9.27 -14.99 9.55
N ASP A 448 9.12 -14.74 8.26
CA ASP A 448 7.96 -15.12 7.44
C ASP A 448 7.66 -16.63 7.50
N ILE A 449 8.69 -17.47 7.63
CA ILE A 449 8.55 -18.92 7.76
C ILE A 449 7.67 -19.31 8.97
N ILE A 450 7.68 -18.53 10.05
CA ILE A 450 6.87 -18.80 11.25
C ILE A 450 5.37 -18.76 10.92
N ALA A 451 4.97 -17.84 10.06
CA ALA A 451 3.60 -17.74 9.59
C ALA A 451 3.26 -18.80 8.54
N ARG A 452 4.22 -19.16 7.66
CA ARG A 452 3.95 -20.13 6.57
C ARG A 452 4.02 -21.58 7.02
N GLU A 453 4.74 -21.88 8.09
CA GLU A 453 4.91 -23.26 8.59
C GLU A 453 3.58 -24.02 8.70
N PRO A 454 2.50 -23.49 9.34
CA PRO A 454 1.21 -24.18 9.44
C PRO A 454 0.54 -24.49 8.09
N PHE A 455 0.84 -23.70 7.06
CA PHE A 455 0.33 -23.93 5.70
C PHE A 455 1.18 -24.97 4.96
N TRP A 456 2.50 -24.85 5.01
CA TRP A 456 3.42 -25.74 4.29
C TRP A 456 3.37 -27.17 4.82
N GLU A 457 3.15 -27.37 6.13
CA GLU A 457 2.87 -28.68 6.72
C GLU A 457 1.65 -29.38 6.07
N ALA A 458 0.65 -28.59 5.64
CA ALA A 458 -0.55 -29.08 4.98
C ALA A 458 -0.45 -29.09 3.44
N GLY A 459 0.70 -28.74 2.86
CA GLY A 459 0.88 -28.60 1.41
C GLY A 459 0.13 -27.41 0.82
N LEU A 460 -0.18 -26.39 1.62
CA LEU A 460 -0.90 -25.17 1.25
C LEU A 460 0.04 -23.96 1.30
N ASP A 461 -0.35 -22.86 0.67
CA ASP A 461 0.35 -21.57 0.73
C ASP A 461 -0.61 -20.44 0.33
N PHE A 462 -0.21 -19.19 0.61
CA PHE A 462 -0.85 -17.98 0.09
C PHE A 462 0.14 -17.18 -0.77
N LYS A 463 -0.38 -16.51 -1.81
CA LYS A 463 0.44 -15.90 -2.88
C LYS A 463 0.76 -14.42 -2.66
N HIS A 464 0.46 -13.85 -1.49
CA HIS A 464 0.83 -12.49 -1.11
C HIS A 464 1.91 -12.47 -0.01
N GLY A 465 2.42 -11.30 0.35
CA GLY A 465 3.28 -11.14 1.52
C GLY A 465 2.50 -11.45 2.80
N THR A 466 3.19 -11.90 3.85
CA THR A 466 2.54 -12.12 5.15
C THR A 466 2.28 -10.81 5.89
N GLY A 467 2.90 -9.73 5.46
CA GLY A 467 2.69 -8.40 6.04
C GLY A 467 3.61 -7.35 5.43
N HIS A 468 3.29 -6.11 5.71
CA HIS A 468 3.97 -4.91 5.22
C HIS A 468 4.11 -3.86 6.33
N GLY A 469 4.99 -2.89 6.16
CA GLY A 469 5.04 -1.73 7.04
C GLY A 469 3.81 -0.84 6.86
N VAL A 470 3.48 -0.06 7.89
CA VAL A 470 2.33 0.85 7.90
C VAL A 470 2.79 2.28 8.13
N GLY A 471 2.30 3.20 7.29
CA GLY A 471 2.61 4.63 7.40
C GLY A 471 1.85 5.30 8.56
N TYR A 472 2.46 6.35 9.14
CA TYR A 472 1.82 7.12 10.20
C TYR A 472 1.03 8.30 9.61
N VAL A 473 -0.29 8.16 9.56
CA VAL A 473 -1.19 9.11 8.85
C VAL A 473 -0.66 9.35 7.43
N LEU A 474 -0.30 8.25 6.77
CA LEU A 474 0.24 8.17 5.41
C LEU A 474 -0.29 6.88 4.76
N ASN A 475 0.30 6.47 3.62
CA ASN A 475 -0.13 5.24 2.95
C ASN A 475 -0.13 4.04 3.91
N VAL A 476 -1.17 3.22 3.84
CA VAL A 476 -1.29 2.00 4.63
C VAL A 476 -0.13 1.04 4.36
N HIS A 477 0.31 0.93 3.10
CA HIS A 477 1.51 0.19 2.73
C HIS A 477 2.75 1.10 2.78
N GLU A 478 3.69 0.80 3.67
CA GLU A 478 4.93 1.56 3.81
C GLU A 478 6.15 0.64 3.87
N GLY A 479 7.13 0.87 3.00
CA GLY A 479 8.43 0.23 3.13
C GLY A 479 9.30 0.86 4.24
N PRO A 480 10.45 0.25 4.56
CA PRO A 480 11.08 -0.88 3.87
C PRO A 480 10.77 -2.26 4.47
N ASN A 481 10.19 -2.34 5.68
CA ASN A 481 9.93 -3.60 6.37
C ASN A 481 8.71 -4.32 5.79
N ALA A 482 8.80 -5.64 5.68
CA ALA A 482 7.72 -6.51 5.24
C ALA A 482 8.02 -7.96 5.66
N PHE A 483 6.99 -8.74 5.94
CA PHE A 483 7.10 -10.19 6.07
C PHE A 483 6.93 -10.83 4.70
N ARG A 484 8.02 -11.39 4.16
CA ARG A 484 8.06 -12.10 2.86
C ARG A 484 9.15 -13.15 2.89
N TYR A 485 8.91 -14.34 2.36
CA TYR A 485 9.93 -15.40 2.29
C TYR A 485 10.95 -15.21 1.15
N LYS A 486 10.71 -14.26 0.26
CA LYS A 486 11.65 -13.85 -0.80
C LYS A 486 11.91 -12.36 -0.70
N GLY A 487 13.16 -11.97 -0.77
CA GLY A 487 13.55 -10.57 -0.89
C GLY A 487 13.14 -9.96 -2.23
N THR A 488 13.22 -8.63 -2.30
CA THR A 488 13.04 -7.88 -3.54
C THR A 488 14.39 -7.68 -4.24
N GLU A 489 14.38 -7.23 -5.50
CA GLU A 489 15.61 -6.92 -6.25
C GLU A 489 16.46 -5.87 -5.50
N ASP A 490 15.83 -4.85 -4.94
CA ASP A 490 16.50 -3.78 -4.21
C ASP A 490 16.97 -4.20 -2.81
N ARG A 491 16.25 -5.13 -2.19
CA ARG A 491 16.55 -5.66 -0.84
C ARG A 491 16.47 -7.19 -0.82
N PRO A 492 17.46 -7.88 -1.39
CA PRO A 492 17.42 -9.35 -1.48
C PRO A 492 17.42 -10.05 -0.10
N GLY A 493 17.94 -9.40 0.94
CA GLY A 493 17.90 -9.87 2.34
C GLY A 493 16.72 -9.36 3.15
N GLY A 494 15.86 -8.52 2.60
CA GLY A 494 14.83 -7.78 3.34
C GLY A 494 15.41 -6.65 4.21
N ALA A 495 14.53 -5.85 4.81
CA ALA A 495 14.91 -4.82 5.77
C ALA A 495 15.00 -5.41 7.19
N VAL A 496 16.04 -5.07 7.93
CA VAL A 496 16.17 -5.43 9.35
C VAL A 496 15.08 -4.71 10.15
N PHE A 497 14.44 -5.43 11.06
CA PHE A 497 13.47 -4.83 11.97
C PHE A 497 14.15 -3.98 13.03
N GLU A 498 13.82 -2.69 13.03
CA GLU A 498 14.22 -1.73 14.06
C GLU A 498 13.10 -1.52 15.09
N GLU A 499 13.47 -1.15 16.32
CA GLU A 499 12.50 -0.73 17.32
C GLU A 499 11.67 0.46 16.82
N GLY A 500 10.35 0.37 16.91
CA GLY A 500 9.43 1.40 16.41
C GLY A 500 8.91 1.17 15.00
N MET A 501 9.40 0.16 14.27
CA MET A 501 8.77 -0.23 13.00
C MET A 501 7.42 -0.88 13.23
N VAL A 502 6.38 -0.36 12.58
CA VAL A 502 5.04 -0.94 12.56
C VAL A 502 4.92 -1.83 11.32
N THR A 503 4.24 -2.97 11.48
CA THR A 503 4.07 -3.95 10.39
C THR A 503 2.75 -4.69 10.56
N THR A 504 2.10 -5.09 9.46
CA THR A 504 0.97 -6.02 9.50
C THR A 504 1.46 -7.47 9.64
N ASP A 505 0.56 -8.34 10.10
CA ASP A 505 0.68 -9.79 10.14
C ASP A 505 -0.65 -10.36 9.67
N GLU A 506 -0.74 -10.71 8.37
CA GLU A 506 -1.99 -10.93 7.62
C GLU A 506 -1.99 -12.25 6.82
N PRO A 507 -1.66 -13.39 7.40
CA PRO A 507 -1.75 -14.66 6.69
C PRO A 507 -3.18 -14.95 6.23
N GLY A 508 -3.32 -15.68 5.14
CA GLY A 508 -4.63 -16.01 4.60
C GLY A 508 -4.67 -17.34 3.84
N ILE A 509 -5.87 -17.77 3.49
CA ILE A 509 -6.12 -18.88 2.58
C ILE A 509 -7.30 -18.52 1.66
N TYR A 510 -7.20 -18.84 0.38
CA TYR A 510 -8.15 -18.42 -0.64
C TYR A 510 -8.47 -19.59 -1.55
N ILE A 511 -9.69 -20.11 -1.43
CA ILE A 511 -10.17 -21.28 -2.20
C ILE A 511 -11.15 -20.78 -3.26
N GLU A 512 -10.67 -20.66 -4.50
CA GLU A 512 -11.47 -20.15 -5.62
C GLU A 512 -12.82 -20.87 -5.74
N GLY A 513 -13.89 -20.08 -5.85
CA GLY A 513 -15.27 -20.58 -5.92
C GLY A 513 -15.84 -21.12 -4.60
N LYS A 514 -15.14 -20.95 -3.46
CA LYS A 514 -15.62 -21.41 -2.16
C LYS A 514 -15.60 -20.31 -1.10
N TYR A 515 -14.42 -19.90 -0.62
CA TYR A 515 -14.24 -18.90 0.45
C TYR A 515 -12.81 -18.37 0.53
N GLY A 516 -12.67 -17.24 1.21
CA GLY A 516 -11.37 -16.73 1.66
C GLY A 516 -11.37 -16.49 3.16
N ILE A 517 -10.20 -16.64 3.77
CA ILE A 517 -9.93 -16.36 5.18
C ILE A 517 -8.65 -15.54 5.25
N ARG A 518 -8.70 -14.36 5.87
CA ARG A 518 -7.55 -13.57 6.27
C ARG A 518 -7.78 -13.10 7.70
N LEU A 519 -6.75 -13.18 8.52
CA LEU A 519 -6.76 -12.67 9.88
C LEU A 519 -5.53 -11.79 10.04
N GLU A 520 -5.73 -10.54 10.41
CA GLU A 520 -4.71 -9.53 10.39
C GLU A 520 -4.68 -8.71 11.66
N ASN A 521 -3.47 -8.47 12.14
CA ASN A 521 -3.17 -7.52 13.19
C ASN A 521 -2.00 -6.61 12.76
N GLU A 522 -1.97 -5.39 13.25
CA GLU A 522 -0.76 -4.57 13.25
C GLU A 522 0.08 -4.85 14.50
N LEU A 523 1.38 -4.88 14.28
CA LEU A 523 2.41 -5.15 15.27
C LEU A 523 3.42 -4.00 15.28
N VAL A 524 4.00 -3.68 16.44
CA VAL A 524 5.17 -2.80 16.52
C VAL A 524 6.37 -3.57 17.06
N CYS A 525 7.51 -3.45 16.38
CA CYS A 525 8.77 -4.05 16.80
C CYS A 525 9.31 -3.34 18.04
N GLN A 526 9.71 -4.10 19.06
CA GLN A 526 10.21 -3.61 20.33
C GLN A 526 11.50 -4.34 20.73
N LYS A 527 12.37 -3.64 21.47
CA LYS A 527 13.52 -4.26 22.13
C LYS A 527 13.09 -5.05 23.36
N GLY A 528 13.55 -6.28 23.44
CA GLY A 528 13.43 -7.15 24.59
C GLY A 528 14.72 -7.18 25.45
N GLU A 529 14.94 -8.33 26.07
CA GLU A 529 16.13 -8.58 26.88
C GLU A 529 17.41 -8.53 26.01
N LYS A 530 18.48 -7.98 26.57
CA LYS A 530 19.84 -8.08 26.04
C LYS A 530 20.66 -8.99 26.94
N ASN A 531 21.29 -10.00 26.37
CA ASN A 531 22.13 -10.96 27.09
C ASN A 531 23.40 -11.28 26.30
N GLU A 532 24.12 -12.38 26.67
CA GLU A 532 25.37 -12.79 26.02
C GLU A 532 25.20 -13.18 24.53
N TYR A 533 23.99 -13.54 24.08
CA TYR A 533 23.69 -13.87 22.69
C TYR A 533 23.36 -12.64 21.84
N GLY A 534 23.05 -11.49 22.47
CA GLY A 534 22.76 -10.23 21.79
C GLY A 534 21.48 -9.55 22.27
N GLN A 535 20.98 -8.60 21.48
CA GLN A 535 19.72 -7.91 21.70
C GLN A 535 18.59 -8.76 21.14
N PHE A 536 17.68 -9.23 22.01
CA PHE A 536 16.43 -9.85 21.57
C PHE A 536 15.39 -8.79 21.23
N MET A 537 14.58 -9.08 20.22
CA MET A 537 13.46 -8.28 19.75
C MET A 537 12.18 -9.09 19.91
N TYR A 538 11.04 -8.40 19.95
CA TYR A 538 9.70 -9.01 19.95
C TYR A 538 8.71 -8.06 19.29
N PHE A 539 7.48 -8.53 19.06
CA PHE A 539 6.39 -7.70 18.57
C PHE A 539 5.37 -7.45 19.67
N GLU A 540 4.91 -6.20 19.80
CA GLU A 540 3.74 -5.80 20.57
C GLU A 540 2.55 -5.71 19.62
N ASN A 541 1.44 -6.34 19.97
CA ASN A 541 0.19 -6.24 19.22
C ASN A 541 -0.45 -4.87 19.43
N LEU A 542 -0.79 -4.19 18.32
CA LEU A 542 -1.51 -2.91 18.33
C LEU A 542 -3.02 -3.09 18.12
N THR A 543 -3.44 -4.17 17.48
CA THR A 543 -4.84 -4.45 17.16
C THR A 543 -5.55 -5.11 18.34
N TYR A 544 -6.70 -4.56 18.76
CA TYR A 544 -7.47 -5.03 19.93
C TYR A 544 -8.87 -5.50 19.53
N VAL A 545 -8.96 -6.44 18.59
CA VAL A 545 -10.22 -7.00 18.08
C VAL A 545 -10.17 -8.52 18.22
N PRO A 546 -11.21 -9.20 18.77
CA PRO A 546 -11.16 -10.65 18.95
C PRO A 546 -11.17 -11.37 17.58
N PHE A 547 -10.57 -12.57 17.56
CA PHE A 547 -10.83 -13.55 16.51
C PHE A 547 -12.15 -14.26 16.77
N ASP A 548 -12.85 -14.66 15.72
CA ASP A 548 -14.14 -15.36 15.84
C ASP A 548 -13.93 -16.80 16.29
N LEU A 549 -14.24 -17.07 17.57
CA LEU A 549 -14.05 -18.38 18.18
C LEU A 549 -15.01 -19.45 17.63
N ASP A 550 -16.11 -19.08 16.98
CA ASP A 550 -17.06 -20.02 16.41
C ASP A 550 -16.51 -20.72 15.14
N ALA A 551 -15.50 -20.09 14.51
CA ALA A 551 -14.76 -20.64 13.37
C ALA A 551 -13.49 -21.41 13.78
N ILE A 552 -13.12 -21.47 15.08
CA ILE A 552 -11.92 -22.15 15.55
C ILE A 552 -12.24 -23.58 16.01
N ASP A 553 -11.37 -24.53 15.63
CA ASP A 553 -11.32 -25.87 16.26
C ASP A 553 -10.13 -25.95 17.24
N PRO A 554 -10.38 -25.83 18.56
CA PRO A 554 -9.30 -25.87 19.56
C PRO A 554 -8.48 -27.16 19.59
N LYS A 555 -9.01 -28.26 19.02
CA LYS A 555 -8.29 -29.54 18.96
C LYS A 555 -7.11 -29.52 17.98
N GLN A 556 -7.10 -28.57 17.04
CA GLN A 556 -6.04 -28.38 16.07
C GLN A 556 -4.96 -27.39 16.55
N MET A 557 -5.08 -26.90 17.78
CA MET A 557 -4.14 -25.96 18.39
C MET A 557 -3.34 -26.66 19.51
N THR A 558 -2.07 -26.35 19.60
CA THR A 558 -1.23 -26.73 20.75
C THR A 558 -1.64 -25.91 21.99
N GLU A 559 -1.28 -26.39 23.17
CA GLU A 559 -1.53 -25.64 24.42
C GLU A 559 -0.83 -24.26 24.44
N VAL A 560 0.32 -24.14 23.76
CA VAL A 560 1.02 -22.87 23.63
C VAL A 560 0.23 -21.90 22.76
N GLU A 561 -0.31 -22.36 21.63
CA GLU A 561 -1.13 -21.54 20.72
C GLU A 561 -2.45 -21.12 21.36
N LYS A 562 -3.13 -22.03 22.10
CA LYS A 562 -4.33 -21.69 22.87
C LYS A 562 -4.01 -20.61 23.92
N LYS A 563 -2.90 -20.78 24.65
CA LYS A 563 -2.47 -19.78 25.63
C LYS A 563 -2.23 -18.41 24.97
N ARG A 564 -1.53 -18.35 23.83
CA ARG A 564 -1.29 -17.10 23.07
C ARG A 564 -2.61 -16.44 22.70
N LEU A 565 -3.57 -17.19 22.16
CA LEU A 565 -4.88 -16.67 21.79
C LEU A 565 -5.66 -16.18 23.01
N ASN A 566 -5.66 -16.95 24.11
CA ASN A 566 -6.33 -16.56 25.34
C ASN A 566 -5.72 -15.29 25.96
N ASP A 567 -4.39 -15.17 25.97
CA ASP A 567 -3.69 -13.97 26.45
C ASP A 567 -4.04 -12.75 25.57
N TYR A 568 -4.08 -12.93 24.26
CA TYR A 568 -4.50 -11.89 23.31
C TYR A 568 -5.94 -11.45 23.57
N HIS A 569 -6.90 -12.38 23.68
CA HIS A 569 -8.30 -12.08 23.96
C HIS A 569 -8.50 -11.42 25.34
N ALA A 570 -7.75 -11.83 26.37
CA ALA A 570 -7.77 -11.16 27.66
C ALA A 570 -7.33 -9.70 27.57
N ASN A 571 -6.29 -9.42 26.74
CA ASN A 571 -5.86 -8.05 26.49
C ASN A 571 -6.89 -7.25 25.69
N VAL A 572 -7.51 -7.84 24.68
CA VAL A 572 -8.62 -7.23 23.91
C VAL A 572 -9.75 -6.83 24.87
N TYR A 573 -10.21 -7.74 25.72
CA TYR A 573 -11.24 -7.43 26.71
C TYR A 573 -10.84 -6.29 27.65
N LYS A 574 -9.63 -6.34 28.17
CA LYS A 574 -9.09 -5.30 29.07
C LYS A 574 -9.10 -3.91 28.42
N VAL A 575 -8.69 -3.82 27.15
CA VAL A 575 -8.55 -2.55 26.44
C VAL A 575 -9.90 -1.99 25.96
N VAL A 576 -10.77 -2.86 25.43
CA VAL A 576 -12.00 -2.41 24.75
C VAL A 576 -13.20 -2.31 25.69
N SER A 577 -13.28 -3.15 26.75
CA SER A 577 -14.43 -3.20 27.66
C SER A 577 -14.81 -1.84 28.28
N PRO A 578 -13.88 -0.90 28.58
CA PRO A 578 -14.26 0.41 29.11
C PRO A 578 -15.11 1.28 28.17
N TYR A 579 -15.12 0.98 26.88
CA TYR A 579 -15.80 1.76 25.85
C TYR A 579 -17.13 1.14 25.40
N LEU A 580 -17.47 -0.07 25.86
CA LEU A 580 -18.70 -0.76 25.51
C LEU A 580 -19.63 -0.88 26.71
N GLN A 581 -20.93 -0.99 26.46
CA GLN A 581 -21.97 -1.06 27.50
C GLN A 581 -23.03 -2.10 27.13
N GLY A 582 -23.82 -2.50 28.12
CA GLY A 582 -25.01 -3.34 27.95
C GLY A 582 -24.71 -4.65 27.18
N GLU A 583 -25.44 -4.87 26.08
CA GLU A 583 -25.34 -6.08 25.27
C GLU A 583 -24.01 -6.18 24.52
N GLU A 584 -23.44 -5.06 24.07
CA GLU A 584 -22.13 -5.02 23.39
C GLU A 584 -21.02 -5.51 24.33
N LEU A 585 -21.01 -5.04 25.58
CA LEU A 585 -20.05 -5.47 26.58
C LEU A 585 -20.22 -6.95 26.94
N ALA A 586 -21.47 -7.42 27.08
CA ALA A 586 -21.74 -8.82 27.34
C ALA A 586 -21.28 -9.71 26.18
N TRP A 587 -21.51 -9.27 24.95
CA TRP A 587 -21.02 -9.95 23.75
C TRP A 587 -19.47 -9.99 23.73
N LEU A 588 -18.80 -8.87 24.00
CA LEU A 588 -17.32 -8.83 24.01
C LEU A 588 -16.74 -9.84 25.01
N LYS A 589 -17.36 -9.96 26.19
CA LYS A 589 -16.94 -10.94 27.20
C LYS A 589 -17.02 -12.37 26.68
N GLU A 590 -18.08 -12.70 25.92
CA GLU A 590 -18.25 -14.02 25.32
C GLU A 590 -17.30 -14.23 24.15
N ALA A 591 -17.12 -13.22 23.29
CA ALA A 591 -16.23 -13.26 22.14
C ALA A 591 -14.74 -13.40 22.54
N THR A 592 -14.39 -13.01 23.77
CA THR A 592 -13.02 -13.08 24.30
C THR A 592 -12.84 -14.18 25.35
N ARG A 593 -13.78 -15.13 25.45
CA ARG A 593 -13.67 -16.27 26.38
C ARG A 593 -12.45 -17.13 26.09
N ALA A 594 -11.90 -17.76 27.10
CA ALA A 594 -10.82 -18.73 26.92
C ALA A 594 -11.31 -20.03 26.25
N ILE A 595 -10.43 -20.66 25.44
CA ILE A 595 -10.67 -21.93 24.76
C ILE A 595 -9.72 -23.01 25.25
#